data_4e154acd00d5e8ab4f288d7d7a2208fb
#
_entry.id   4e154acd00d5e8ab4f288d7d7a2208fb
#
_cell.length_a   1.000
_cell.length_b   1.000
_cell.length_c   1.000
_cell.angle_alpha   90.00
_cell.angle_beta   90.00
_cell.angle_gamma   90.00
#
_symmetry.space_group_name_H-M   'P 1'
#
loop_
_entity.id
_entity.type
_entity.pdbx_description
1 polymer ?
#
loop_
_entity_poly.entity_id
_entity_poly.type
_entity_poly.pdbx_seq_one_letter_code
_entity_poly.pdbx_strand_id
1 'polypeptide(L)'
;MVLDHGAVVAGGWGVPVPWSGDADDLPSGYDDALVRAVQAREAGIPATTLSFMAVAVGSAHDKRGLATVVLQGLTRRAHEAGLVHVIAPLRPTWKHRYPMVPMDEYAAWVRPDGLSIDPWIRTHQRMGARVLGPAP
;
A
#
# COMPACT_ATOMS: atom_id res chain seq x y z
N MET A 1 -12.67 -2.87 7.17
CA MET A 1 -13.23 -4.22 7.41
C MET A 1 -14.44 -4.41 6.52
N VAL A 2 -14.51 -5.52 5.83
CA VAL A 2 -15.63 -5.87 4.94
C VAL A 2 -16.35 -7.07 5.54
N LEU A 3 -17.68 -6.98 5.62
CA LEU A 3 -18.53 -8.03 6.17
C LEU A 3 -19.39 -8.65 5.06
N ASP A 4 -19.57 -9.94 5.14
CA ASP A 4 -20.52 -10.70 4.32
C ASP A 4 -21.37 -11.56 5.26
N HIS A 5 -22.70 -11.31 5.30
CA HIS A 5 -23.63 -11.96 6.23
C HIS A 5 -23.15 -11.97 7.71
N GLY A 6 -22.50 -10.88 8.15
CA GLY A 6 -21.98 -10.73 9.50
C GLY A 6 -20.59 -11.34 9.74
N ALA A 7 -20.02 -12.04 8.78
CA ALA A 7 -18.66 -12.57 8.87
C ALA A 7 -17.65 -11.60 8.26
N VAL A 8 -16.47 -11.45 8.88
CA VAL A 8 -15.38 -10.64 8.34
C VAL A 8 -14.75 -11.40 7.17
N VAL A 9 -14.81 -10.83 5.97
CA VAL A 9 -14.27 -11.45 4.74
C VAL A 9 -13.05 -10.74 4.19
N ALA A 10 -12.85 -9.48 4.55
CA ALA A 10 -11.64 -8.72 4.20
C ALA A 10 -11.40 -7.59 5.21
N GLY A 11 -10.17 -7.17 5.32
CA GLY A 11 -9.78 -6.06 6.15
C GLY A 11 -8.39 -5.56 5.84
N GLY A 12 -8.07 -4.39 6.36
CA GLY A 12 -6.76 -3.80 6.22
C GLY A 12 -6.55 -2.70 7.24
N TRP A 13 -5.32 -2.27 7.36
CA TRP A 13 -4.95 -1.18 8.24
C TRP A 13 -3.75 -0.41 7.71
N GLY A 14 -3.57 0.77 8.22
CA GLY A 14 -2.45 1.64 7.93
C GLY A 14 -2.10 2.49 9.13
N VAL A 15 -0.97 3.18 9.06
CA VAL A 15 -0.51 4.11 10.10
C VAL A 15 -0.34 5.51 9.52
N PRO A 16 -0.77 6.53 10.26
CA PRO A 16 -0.52 7.91 9.87
C PRO A 16 0.95 8.28 10.14
N VAL A 17 1.62 8.83 9.14
CA VAL A 17 3.03 9.23 9.20
C VAL A 17 3.21 10.65 8.66
N PRO A 18 4.20 11.41 9.16
CA PRO A 18 4.68 12.58 8.45
C PRO A 18 5.50 12.14 7.24
N TRP A 19 5.23 12.75 6.09
CA TRP A 19 6.00 12.56 4.87
C TRP A 19 6.00 13.84 4.05
N SER A 20 7.17 14.21 3.53
CA SER A 20 7.36 15.45 2.77
C SER A 20 6.71 15.44 1.38
N GLY A 21 6.38 14.27 0.85
CA GLY A 21 5.95 14.07 -0.54
C GLY A 21 7.11 13.69 -1.48
N ASP A 22 8.35 13.73 -1.01
CA ASP A 22 9.52 13.37 -1.80
C ASP A 22 9.83 11.88 -1.72
N ALA A 23 10.23 11.31 -2.85
CA ALA A 23 10.59 9.88 -2.92
C ALA A 23 11.77 9.53 -2.01
N ASP A 24 12.71 10.45 -1.82
CA ASP A 24 13.88 10.25 -0.97
C ASP A 24 13.55 10.25 0.53
N ASP A 25 12.38 10.74 0.92
CA ASP A 25 11.88 10.74 2.30
C ASP A 25 10.91 9.59 2.58
N LEU A 26 10.75 8.65 1.67
CA LEU A 26 9.88 7.49 1.90
C LEU A 26 10.40 6.64 3.07
N PRO A 27 9.50 6.06 3.90
CA PRO A 27 9.89 5.00 4.81
C PRO A 27 10.55 3.84 4.04
N SER A 28 11.59 3.25 4.63
CA SER A 28 12.33 2.15 4.01
C SER A 28 11.56 0.82 3.96
N GLY A 29 10.37 0.78 4.50
CA GLY A 29 9.49 -0.38 4.53
C GLY A 29 8.46 -0.30 5.64
N TYR A 30 7.85 -1.44 5.96
CA TYR A 30 6.78 -1.51 6.96
C TYR A 30 7.25 -1.12 8.37
N ASP A 31 8.39 -1.63 8.80
CA ASP A 31 8.91 -1.40 10.16
C ASP A 31 9.27 0.08 10.36
N ASP A 32 9.93 0.68 9.37
CA ASP A 32 10.28 2.10 9.40
C ASP A 32 9.02 3.00 9.41
N ALA A 33 8.01 2.67 8.63
CA ALA A 33 6.73 3.38 8.65
C ALA A 33 6.09 3.34 10.03
N LEU A 34 6.09 2.17 10.68
CA LEU A 34 5.54 2.01 12.03
C LEU A 34 6.34 2.80 13.07
N VAL A 35 7.66 2.70 13.04
CA VAL A 35 8.55 3.45 13.95
C VAL A 35 8.34 4.95 13.75
N ARG A 36 8.31 5.43 12.51
CA ARG A 36 8.08 6.84 12.17
C ARG A 36 6.72 7.34 12.70
N ALA A 37 5.68 6.52 12.59
CA ALA A 37 4.35 6.86 13.12
C ALA A 37 4.35 7.03 14.64
N VAL A 38 4.99 6.10 15.35
CA VAL A 38 5.08 6.14 16.83
C VAL A 38 5.89 7.36 17.28
N GLN A 39 7.08 7.54 16.72
CA GLN A 39 7.97 8.65 17.08
C GLN A 39 7.33 10.02 16.80
N ALA A 40 6.65 10.15 15.65
CA ALA A 40 5.96 11.39 15.31
C ALA A 40 4.83 11.70 16.30
N ARG A 41 4.05 10.67 16.67
CA ARG A 41 2.98 10.83 17.68
C ARG A 41 3.52 11.24 19.03
N GLU A 42 4.60 10.61 19.49
CA GLU A 42 5.23 10.95 20.78
C GLU A 42 5.81 12.37 20.78
N ALA A 43 6.37 12.82 19.65
CA ALA A 43 6.94 14.16 19.49
C ALA A 43 5.88 15.23 19.15
N GLY A 44 4.61 14.88 19.00
CA GLY A 44 3.55 15.81 18.62
C GLY A 44 3.67 16.34 17.19
N ILE A 45 4.36 15.62 16.30
CA ILE A 45 4.50 15.99 14.88
C ILE A 45 3.24 15.55 14.13
N PRO A 46 2.54 16.46 13.42
CA PRO A 46 1.33 16.11 12.67
C PRO A 46 1.63 15.11 11.56
N ALA A 47 0.78 14.10 11.42
CA ALA A 47 0.80 13.22 10.28
C ALA A 47 0.19 13.90 9.05
N THR A 48 0.75 13.62 7.87
CA THR A 48 0.30 14.14 6.57
C THR A 48 -0.17 13.03 5.64
N THR A 49 0.16 11.80 5.94
CA THR A 49 0.11 10.67 5.02
C THR A 49 -0.38 9.41 5.73
N LEU A 50 -1.21 8.62 5.07
CA LEU A 50 -1.49 7.26 5.49
C LEU A 50 -0.53 6.30 4.79
N SER A 51 0.23 5.53 5.56
CA SER A 51 1.00 4.39 5.04
C SER A 51 0.19 3.10 5.21
N PHE A 52 -0.14 2.43 4.12
CA PHE A 52 -0.78 1.12 4.18
C PHE A 52 0.17 0.09 4.79
N MET A 53 -0.34 -0.73 5.68
CA MET A 53 0.46 -1.75 6.36
C MET A 53 0.08 -3.16 5.96
N ALA A 54 -1.21 -3.46 5.87
CA ALA A 54 -1.69 -4.76 5.45
C ALA A 54 -3.10 -4.69 4.87
N VAL A 55 -3.34 -5.56 3.91
CA VAL A 55 -4.67 -5.90 3.40
C VAL A 55 -4.77 -7.42 3.36
N ALA A 56 -5.82 -7.95 3.93
CA ALA A 56 -6.10 -9.38 3.94
C ALA A 56 -7.51 -9.65 3.41
N VAL A 57 -7.63 -10.66 2.58
CA VAL A 57 -8.90 -11.16 2.04
C VAL A 57 -8.99 -12.64 2.36
N GLY A 58 -10.14 -13.10 2.84
CA GLY A 58 -10.38 -14.52 3.06
C GLY A 58 -10.24 -15.31 1.76
N SER A 59 -9.58 -16.47 1.79
CA SER A 59 -9.24 -17.26 0.61
C SER A 59 -10.46 -17.64 -0.26
N ALA A 60 -11.61 -17.84 0.36
CA ALA A 60 -12.87 -18.09 -0.33
C ALA A 60 -13.41 -16.89 -1.13
N HIS A 61 -12.84 -15.69 -0.94
CA HIS A 61 -13.29 -14.42 -1.49
C HIS A 61 -12.23 -13.71 -2.35
N ASP A 62 -11.09 -14.32 -2.61
CA ASP A 62 -9.92 -13.72 -3.30
C ASP A 62 -10.24 -13.08 -4.65
N LYS A 63 -11.22 -13.60 -5.38
CA LYS A 63 -11.57 -13.14 -6.74
C LYS A 63 -12.68 -12.09 -6.77
N ARG A 64 -13.16 -11.60 -5.65
CA ARG A 64 -14.30 -10.68 -5.55
C ARG A 64 -13.91 -9.19 -5.57
N GLY A 65 -12.63 -8.87 -5.79
CA GLY A 65 -12.15 -7.49 -5.80
C GLY A 65 -12.17 -6.82 -4.42
N LEU A 66 -12.22 -7.58 -3.33
CA LEU A 66 -12.35 -7.06 -1.98
C LEU A 66 -11.10 -6.31 -1.51
N ALA A 67 -9.91 -6.65 -2.00
CA ALA A 67 -8.70 -5.89 -1.71
C ALA A 67 -8.84 -4.43 -2.16
N THR A 68 -9.37 -4.20 -3.36
CA THR A 68 -9.65 -2.85 -3.88
C THR A 68 -10.65 -2.13 -3.00
N VAL A 69 -11.72 -2.79 -2.55
CA VAL A 69 -12.72 -2.20 -1.64
C VAL A 69 -12.08 -1.76 -0.33
N VAL A 70 -11.21 -2.58 0.26
CA VAL A 70 -10.48 -2.25 1.49
C VAL A 70 -9.57 -1.04 1.28
N LEU A 71 -8.77 -1.04 0.22
CA LEU A 71 -7.84 0.06 -0.10
C LEU A 71 -8.57 1.37 -0.35
N GLN A 72 -9.67 1.35 -1.10
CA GLN A 72 -10.52 2.53 -1.32
C GLN A 72 -11.13 3.04 -0.02
N GLY A 73 -11.57 2.14 0.86
CA GLY A 73 -12.09 2.49 2.17
C GLY A 73 -11.05 3.15 3.07
N LEU A 74 -9.83 2.63 3.10
CA LEU A 74 -8.71 3.22 3.82
C LEU A 74 -8.33 4.61 3.26
N THR A 75 -8.27 4.75 1.95
CA THR A 75 -7.99 6.03 1.28
C THR A 75 -9.04 7.08 1.63
N ARG A 76 -10.33 6.72 1.59
CA ARG A 76 -11.41 7.63 1.99
C ARG A 76 -11.26 8.07 3.44
N ARG A 77 -11.00 7.15 4.36
CA ARG A 77 -10.78 7.48 5.77
C ARG A 77 -9.56 8.39 5.99
N ALA A 78 -8.50 8.18 5.21
CA ALA A 78 -7.34 9.07 5.25
C ALA A 78 -7.73 10.51 4.87
N HIS A 79 -8.47 10.70 3.79
CA HIS A 79 -8.96 12.01 3.38
C HIS A 79 -9.89 12.65 4.42
N GLU A 80 -10.82 11.88 4.98
CA GLU A 80 -11.72 12.36 6.05
C GLU A 80 -10.95 12.79 7.30
N ALA A 81 -9.79 12.16 7.58
CA ALA A 81 -8.89 12.53 8.67
C ALA A 81 -7.94 13.70 8.33
N GLY A 82 -8.03 14.27 7.13
CA GLY A 82 -7.18 15.38 6.70
C GLY A 82 -5.79 14.97 6.21
N LEU A 83 -5.55 13.68 5.96
CA LEU A 83 -4.29 13.20 5.40
C LEU A 83 -4.24 13.45 3.89
N VAL A 84 -3.15 14.08 3.41
CA VAL A 84 -3.01 14.57 2.04
C VAL A 84 -2.59 13.47 1.08
N HIS A 85 -1.79 12.53 1.57
CA HIS A 85 -1.20 11.46 0.77
C HIS A 85 -1.55 10.08 1.29
N VAL A 86 -1.46 9.11 0.40
CA VAL A 86 -1.48 7.68 0.74
C VAL A 86 -0.27 7.04 0.08
N ILE A 87 0.52 6.31 0.85
CA ILE A 87 1.67 5.53 0.37
C ILE A 87 1.51 4.07 0.74
N ALA A 88 2.16 3.20 0.00
CA ALA A 88 2.09 1.76 0.24
C ALA A 88 3.46 1.12 -0.03
N PRO A 89 4.16 0.61 1.00
CA PRO A 89 5.23 -0.34 0.78
C PRO A 89 4.62 -1.65 0.29
N LEU A 90 5.00 -2.08 -0.91
CA LEU A 90 4.42 -3.27 -1.53
C LEU A 90 5.43 -4.41 -1.59
N ARG A 91 4.96 -5.61 -1.32
CA ARG A 91 5.64 -6.86 -1.70
C ARG A 91 4.99 -7.39 -2.97
N PRO A 92 5.65 -7.30 -4.13
CA PRO A 92 5.07 -7.78 -5.39
C PRO A 92 4.75 -9.26 -5.32
N THR A 93 3.57 -9.63 -5.81
CA THR A 93 3.04 -11.00 -5.67
C THR A 93 3.87 -12.03 -6.43
N TRP A 94 4.36 -11.68 -7.62
CA TRP A 94 5.08 -12.61 -8.50
C TRP A 94 6.59 -12.46 -8.49
N LYS A 95 7.15 -11.56 -7.69
CA LYS A 95 8.61 -11.34 -7.63
C LYS A 95 9.39 -12.62 -7.30
N HIS A 96 8.82 -13.51 -6.50
CA HIS A 96 9.42 -14.80 -6.15
C HIS A 96 9.68 -15.72 -7.36
N ARG A 97 8.98 -15.48 -8.48
CA ARG A 97 9.20 -16.22 -9.74
C ARG A 97 10.47 -15.78 -10.46
N TYR A 98 11.02 -14.63 -10.07
CA TYR A 98 12.16 -13.99 -10.72
C TYR A 98 13.21 -13.59 -9.66
N PRO A 99 13.76 -14.57 -8.91
CA PRO A 99 14.61 -14.27 -7.76
C PRO A 99 15.92 -13.55 -8.13
N MET A 100 16.42 -13.78 -9.34
CA MET A 100 17.68 -13.21 -9.82
C MET A 100 17.51 -11.82 -10.45
N VAL A 101 16.30 -11.36 -10.68
CA VAL A 101 16.01 -10.05 -11.26
C VAL A 101 16.02 -9.00 -10.15
N PRO A 102 16.79 -7.91 -10.27
CA PRO A 102 16.73 -6.80 -9.32
C PRO A 102 15.32 -6.21 -9.21
N MET A 103 14.98 -5.65 -8.06
CA MET A 103 13.62 -5.16 -7.79
C MET A 103 13.25 -3.98 -8.69
N ASP A 104 14.17 -3.07 -8.95
CA ASP A 104 14.00 -1.93 -9.84
C ASP A 104 13.70 -2.36 -11.28
N GLU A 105 14.43 -3.36 -11.78
CA GLU A 105 14.18 -3.95 -13.09
C GLU A 105 12.80 -4.62 -13.15
N TYR A 106 12.48 -5.45 -12.14
CA TYR A 106 11.19 -6.13 -12.08
C TYR A 106 10.02 -5.14 -12.01
N ALA A 107 10.14 -4.09 -11.22
CA ALA A 107 9.12 -3.06 -11.08
C ALA A 107 8.87 -2.27 -12.39
N ALA A 108 9.87 -2.22 -13.28
CA ALA A 108 9.76 -1.56 -14.57
C ALA A 108 9.07 -2.42 -15.65
N TRP A 109 8.85 -3.71 -15.41
CA TRP A 109 8.20 -4.57 -16.37
C TRP A 109 6.70 -4.26 -16.46
N VAL A 110 6.26 -3.99 -17.68
CA VAL A 110 4.88 -3.61 -17.99
C VAL A 110 4.24 -4.53 -19.02
N ARG A 111 2.93 -4.58 -18.97
CA ARG A 111 2.09 -5.21 -19.97
C ARG A 111 1.91 -4.28 -21.17
N PRO A 112 1.36 -4.79 -22.31
CA PRO A 112 1.01 -3.93 -23.45
C PRO A 112 0.08 -2.75 -23.09
N ASP A 113 -0.73 -2.87 -22.04
CA ASP A 113 -1.60 -1.79 -21.54
C ASP A 113 -0.85 -0.75 -20.69
N GLY A 114 0.46 -0.89 -20.49
CA GLY A 114 1.28 0.02 -19.70
C GLY A 114 1.25 -0.22 -18.19
N LEU A 115 0.43 -1.14 -17.70
CA LEU A 115 0.38 -1.50 -16.29
C LEU A 115 1.41 -2.57 -15.94
N SER A 116 1.80 -2.64 -14.67
CA SER A 116 2.76 -3.63 -14.18
C SER A 116 2.34 -5.07 -14.51
N ILE A 117 3.33 -5.92 -14.79
CA ILE A 117 3.11 -7.35 -14.89
C ILE A 117 2.68 -7.96 -13.56
N ASP A 118 3.09 -7.36 -12.44
CA ASP A 118 2.74 -7.82 -11.11
C ASP A 118 1.28 -7.50 -10.77
N PRO A 119 0.46 -8.49 -10.38
CA PRO A 119 -0.96 -8.26 -10.11
C PRO A 119 -1.20 -7.29 -8.96
N TRP A 120 -0.34 -7.29 -7.93
CA TRP A 120 -0.53 -6.44 -6.77
C TRP A 120 -0.16 -4.98 -7.06
N ILE A 121 0.95 -4.75 -7.73
CA ILE A 121 1.32 -3.41 -8.21
C ILE A 121 0.22 -2.87 -9.14
N ARG A 122 -0.25 -3.70 -10.06
CA ARG A 122 -1.32 -3.32 -11.00
C ARG A 122 -2.63 -2.95 -10.31
N THR A 123 -3.00 -3.64 -9.22
CA THR A 123 -4.18 -3.29 -8.42
C THR A 123 -4.08 -1.87 -7.89
N HIS A 124 -2.93 -1.47 -7.36
CA HIS A 124 -2.69 -0.10 -6.90
C HIS A 124 -2.67 0.91 -8.04
N GLN A 125 -2.04 0.57 -9.16
CA GLN A 125 -2.01 1.45 -10.34
C GLN A 125 -3.42 1.74 -10.89
N ARG A 126 -4.32 0.76 -10.89
CA ARG A 126 -5.72 0.95 -11.31
C ARG A 126 -6.49 1.89 -10.38
N MET A 127 -6.03 2.07 -9.16
CA MET A 127 -6.56 3.06 -8.21
C MET A 127 -5.88 4.43 -8.32
N GLY A 128 -5.00 4.63 -9.30
CA GLY A 128 -4.30 5.89 -9.53
C GLY A 128 -2.91 6.00 -8.88
N ALA A 129 -2.41 4.93 -8.25
CA ALA A 129 -1.09 4.94 -7.65
C ALA A 129 0.04 4.93 -8.70
N ARG A 130 1.17 5.50 -8.33
CA ARG A 130 2.42 5.46 -9.08
C ARG A 130 3.48 4.69 -8.30
N VAL A 131 4.29 3.91 -9.00
CA VAL A 131 5.51 3.33 -8.43
C VAL A 131 6.54 4.44 -8.29
N LEU A 132 7.01 4.69 -7.07
CA LEU A 132 8.01 5.72 -6.79
C LEU A 132 9.44 5.17 -6.84
N GLY A 133 9.62 3.91 -6.51
CA GLY A 133 10.91 3.22 -6.55
C GLY A 133 10.93 1.98 -5.66
N PRO A 134 11.99 1.18 -5.77
CA PRO A 134 12.22 0.06 -4.86
C PRO A 134 12.61 0.60 -3.48
N ALA A 135 12.14 -0.06 -2.43
CA ALA A 135 12.66 0.15 -1.09
C ALA A 135 13.95 -0.66 -0.88
N PRO A 136 14.88 -0.16 -0.05
CA PRO A 136 16.12 -0.87 0.25
C PRO A 136 15.89 -2.22 0.94
#